data_1cfbd3064d16e54d9c277729e97f7ccd
#
_entry.id   1cfbd3064d16e54d9c277729e97f7ccd
#
_cell.length_a   1.000
_cell.length_b   1.000
_cell.length_c   1.000
_cell.angle_alpha   90.00
_cell.angle_beta   90.00
_cell.angle_gamma   90.00
#
_symmetry.space_group_name_H-M   'P 1'
#
loop_
_entity.id
_entity.type
_entity.pdbx_description
1 polymer ?
#
loop_
_entity_poly.entity_id
_entity_poly.type
_entity_poly.pdbx_seq_one_letter_code
_entity_poly.pdbx_strand_id
1 'polypeptide(L)'
;MFLLYADESGTPGGADQEHFVLAGITVFERKSHWLSLELDKIAARFNNQDPNSVELHGAPMLSGRKFWRKFDKEDRLNAIKDALRLIDGKYYRVIASVVKKGAISPQDPVYSTFQQLITRFDHFLAREHTHFKNPQRGLILFDKSSKEAPIQALATEFKIDGHEWGKLRNMADVPVFIDSHATRLIQLADLVAYAIFRKYEKQDNQFFEMIENKFDYFGGVQHGLHVSV
;
A
#
# COMPACT_ATOMS: atom_id res chain seq x y z
N MET A 1 1.41 -18.16 -2.11
CA MET A 1 1.42 -17.18 -1.00
C MET A 1 0.98 -15.82 -1.54
N PHE A 2 0.37 -14.98 -0.72
CA PHE A 2 0.15 -13.58 -1.07
C PHE A 2 1.17 -12.68 -0.38
N LEU A 3 1.69 -11.71 -1.12
CA LEU A 3 2.58 -10.66 -0.62
C LEU A 3 1.77 -9.36 -0.56
N LEU A 4 1.78 -8.68 0.58
CA LEU A 4 1.23 -7.33 0.71
C LEU A 4 2.41 -6.34 0.71
N TYR A 5 2.61 -5.65 -0.40
CA TYR A 5 3.53 -4.52 -0.47
C TYR A 5 2.80 -3.29 0.04
N ALA A 6 3.33 -2.64 1.04
CA ALA A 6 2.67 -1.55 1.74
C ALA A 6 3.61 -0.37 1.99
N ASP A 7 3.03 0.83 1.97
CA ASP A 7 3.73 2.08 2.25
C ASP A 7 2.80 3.08 2.96
N GLU A 8 3.38 4.13 3.53
CA GLU A 8 2.66 5.19 4.25
C GLU A 8 2.56 6.48 3.42
N SER A 9 1.52 7.26 3.65
CA SER A 9 1.42 8.62 3.15
C SER A 9 0.82 9.54 4.21
N GLY A 10 1.41 10.74 4.34
CA GLY A 10 1.16 11.64 5.45
C GLY A 10 2.15 11.44 6.60
N THR A 11 2.22 12.42 7.51
CA THR A 11 3.13 12.42 8.66
C THR A 11 2.33 12.11 9.93
N PRO A 12 2.64 11.04 10.67
CA PRO A 12 1.84 10.65 11.83
C PRO A 12 1.80 11.73 12.93
N GLY A 13 2.92 12.39 13.21
CA GLY A 13 3.03 13.44 14.24
C GLY A 13 2.94 14.88 13.73
N GLY A 14 2.79 15.13 12.43
CA GLY A 14 2.78 16.48 11.85
C GLY A 14 1.44 17.20 12.05
N ALA A 15 1.47 18.48 12.46
CA ALA A 15 0.27 19.32 12.59
C ALA A 15 -0.29 19.80 11.25
N ASP A 16 0.52 19.81 10.20
CA ASP A 16 0.18 20.38 8.89
C ASP A 16 -0.74 19.47 8.03
N GLN A 17 -0.98 18.26 8.48
CA GLN A 17 -1.79 17.27 7.78
C GLN A 17 -2.78 16.65 8.76
N GLU A 18 -4.03 16.50 8.34
CA GLU A 18 -5.08 15.89 9.19
C GLU A 18 -5.09 14.37 9.11
N HIS A 19 -4.72 13.81 7.96
CA HIS A 19 -4.81 12.38 7.70
C HIS A 19 -3.45 11.68 7.69
N PHE A 20 -3.48 10.41 8.10
CA PHE A 20 -2.39 9.46 7.91
C PHE A 20 -2.95 8.20 7.24
N VAL A 21 -2.24 7.70 6.25
CA VAL A 21 -2.64 6.55 5.44
C VAL A 21 -1.56 5.49 5.51
N LEU A 22 -1.96 4.26 5.74
CA LEU A 22 -1.14 3.08 5.51
C LEU A 22 -1.88 2.21 4.50
N ALA A 23 -1.28 1.97 3.35
CA ALA A 23 -1.95 1.27 2.26
C ALA A 23 -1.00 0.41 1.46
N GLY A 24 -1.55 -0.58 0.77
CA GLY A 24 -0.75 -1.45 -0.06
C GLY A 24 -1.57 -2.26 -1.05
N ILE A 25 -0.85 -3.06 -1.78
CA ILE A 25 -1.37 -3.96 -2.80
C ILE A 25 -1.02 -5.40 -2.45
N THR A 26 -2.02 -6.28 -2.37
CA THR A 26 -1.79 -7.72 -2.31
C THR A 26 -1.45 -8.23 -3.69
N VAL A 27 -0.43 -9.07 -3.76
CA VAL A 27 0.03 -9.70 -5.01
C VAL A 27 0.22 -11.19 -4.78
N PHE A 28 -0.40 -12.03 -5.60
CA PHE A 28 -0.04 -13.44 -5.60
C PHE A 28 1.40 -13.61 -6.09
N GLU A 29 2.26 -14.31 -5.34
CA GLU A 29 3.72 -14.29 -5.53
C GLU A 29 4.17 -14.56 -6.97
N ARG A 30 3.48 -15.45 -7.68
CA ARG A 30 3.80 -15.76 -9.09
C ARG A 30 3.54 -14.62 -10.07
N LYS A 31 2.83 -13.57 -9.62
CA LYS A 31 2.50 -12.39 -10.42
C LYS A 31 3.42 -11.21 -10.14
N SER A 32 4.24 -11.28 -9.09
CA SER A 32 5.14 -10.19 -8.69
C SER A 32 6.13 -9.82 -9.80
N HIS A 33 6.76 -10.81 -10.40
CA HIS A 33 7.73 -10.58 -11.48
C HIS A 33 7.09 -9.90 -12.71
N TRP A 34 5.92 -10.38 -13.14
CA TRP A 34 5.23 -9.75 -14.28
C TRP A 34 4.85 -8.31 -13.98
N LEU A 35 4.31 -8.02 -12.80
CA LEU A 35 3.92 -6.67 -12.40
C LEU A 35 5.13 -5.74 -12.31
N SER A 36 6.27 -6.24 -11.81
CA SER A 36 7.54 -5.50 -11.80
C SER A 36 8.00 -5.13 -13.21
N LEU A 37 7.93 -6.07 -14.17
CA LEU A 37 8.29 -5.80 -15.57
C LEU A 37 7.40 -4.74 -16.22
N GLU A 38 6.09 -4.73 -15.92
CA GLU A 38 5.21 -3.69 -16.45
C GLU A 38 5.53 -2.30 -15.87
N LEU A 39 5.89 -2.23 -14.59
CA LEU A 39 6.37 -0.98 -13.97
C LEU A 39 7.71 -0.53 -14.53
N ASP A 40 8.62 -1.46 -14.86
CA ASP A 40 9.88 -1.14 -15.55
C ASP A 40 9.63 -0.51 -16.93
N LYS A 41 8.63 -0.97 -17.68
CA LYS A 41 8.24 -0.35 -18.96
C LYS A 41 7.77 1.10 -18.78
N ILE A 42 7.07 1.40 -17.67
CA ILE A 42 6.68 2.77 -17.34
C ILE A 42 7.91 3.62 -17.02
N ALA A 43 8.82 3.12 -16.19
CA ALA A 43 10.07 3.79 -15.83
C ALA A 43 10.96 4.05 -17.06
N ALA A 44 11.03 3.08 -17.98
CA ALA A 44 11.81 3.18 -19.23
C ALA A 44 11.38 4.34 -20.15
N ARG A 45 10.16 4.84 -20.03
CA ARG A 45 9.70 6.04 -20.75
C ARG A 45 10.51 7.28 -20.36
N PHE A 46 11.05 7.31 -19.15
CA PHE A 46 11.78 8.45 -18.58
C PHE A 46 13.31 8.26 -18.59
N ASN A 47 13.77 7.03 -18.59
CA ASN A 47 15.16 6.67 -18.82
C ASN A 47 15.26 5.25 -19.40
N ASN A 48 15.31 5.16 -20.72
CA ASN A 48 15.34 3.87 -21.41
C ASN A 48 16.71 3.14 -21.29
N GLN A 49 17.78 3.87 -21.01
CA GLN A 49 19.12 3.28 -20.85
C GLN A 49 19.30 2.64 -19.46
N ASP A 50 18.67 3.22 -18.46
CA ASP A 50 18.71 2.73 -17.08
C ASP A 50 17.35 2.97 -16.38
N PRO A 51 16.34 2.13 -16.65
CA PRO A 51 15.04 2.24 -15.98
C PRO A 51 15.13 2.12 -14.45
N ASN A 52 16.12 1.39 -13.93
CA ASN A 52 16.28 1.17 -12.50
C ASN A 52 16.65 2.46 -11.73
N SER A 53 17.26 3.43 -12.41
CA SER A 53 17.54 4.75 -11.82
C SER A 53 16.28 5.63 -11.65
N VAL A 54 15.16 5.23 -12.23
CA VAL A 54 13.89 5.97 -12.17
C VAL A 54 13.02 5.44 -11.03
N GLU A 55 12.90 6.18 -9.97
CA GLU A 55 12.00 5.87 -8.85
C GLU A 55 10.59 6.41 -9.14
N LEU A 56 9.58 5.53 -9.13
CA LEU A 56 8.17 5.90 -9.24
C LEU A 56 7.65 6.29 -7.86
N HIS A 57 7.70 7.58 -7.53
CA HIS A 57 7.32 8.11 -6.22
C HIS A 57 6.29 9.25 -6.40
N GLY A 58 5.12 9.10 -5.81
CA GLY A 58 3.94 9.93 -6.10
C GLY A 58 4.14 11.43 -5.87
N ALA A 59 4.71 11.82 -4.73
CA ALA A 59 4.89 13.23 -4.39
C ALA A 59 5.89 13.96 -5.31
N PRO A 60 7.11 13.45 -5.60
CA PRO A 60 8.00 14.01 -6.59
C PRO A 60 7.44 14.03 -8.01
N MET A 61 6.74 12.95 -8.43
CA MET A 61 6.12 12.88 -9.76
C MET A 61 5.07 13.96 -9.94
N LEU A 62 4.16 14.14 -8.98
CA LEU A 62 3.13 15.18 -9.08
C LEU A 62 3.75 16.58 -9.08
N SER A 63 4.66 16.85 -8.13
CA SER A 63 5.25 18.18 -7.95
C SER A 63 6.32 18.56 -8.98
N GLY A 64 6.85 17.61 -9.74
CA GLY A 64 7.96 17.85 -10.66
C GLY A 64 9.27 18.20 -9.95
N ARG A 65 9.56 17.54 -8.83
CA ARG A 65 10.80 17.76 -8.05
C ARG A 65 11.89 16.73 -8.42
N LYS A 66 13.14 17.01 -8.08
CA LYS A 66 14.29 16.14 -8.29
C LYS A 66 14.38 15.69 -9.76
N PHE A 67 14.54 14.39 -10.01
CA PHE A 67 14.60 13.75 -11.33
C PHE A 67 13.43 14.16 -12.25
N TRP A 68 12.23 14.31 -11.69
CA TRP A 68 10.98 14.56 -12.41
C TRP A 68 10.84 15.99 -12.96
N ARG A 69 11.72 16.91 -12.59
CA ARG A 69 11.68 18.32 -13.02
C ARG A 69 11.82 18.52 -14.55
N LYS A 70 12.53 17.60 -15.20
CA LYS A 70 12.83 17.68 -16.64
C LYS A 70 11.72 17.13 -17.56
N PHE A 71 10.64 16.57 -16.99
CA PHE A 71 9.57 15.96 -17.75
C PHE A 71 8.28 16.77 -17.61
N ASP A 72 7.47 16.75 -18.65
CA ASP A 72 6.18 17.43 -18.66
C ASP A 72 5.22 16.90 -17.62
N LYS A 73 4.37 17.77 -17.12
CA LYS A 73 3.41 17.42 -16.05
C LYS A 73 2.47 16.30 -16.49
N GLU A 74 1.99 16.36 -17.73
CA GLU A 74 1.07 15.36 -18.27
C GLU A 74 1.69 13.97 -18.32
N ASP A 75 2.92 13.84 -18.81
CA ASP A 75 3.66 12.56 -18.85
C ASP A 75 3.82 11.95 -17.47
N ARG A 76 4.18 12.77 -16.48
CA ARG A 76 4.34 12.33 -15.09
C ARG A 76 3.02 11.84 -14.49
N LEU A 77 1.91 12.56 -14.71
CA LEU A 77 0.59 12.19 -14.23
C LEU A 77 0.07 10.92 -14.91
N ASN A 78 0.30 10.79 -16.21
CA ASN A 78 -0.05 9.59 -16.96
C ASN A 78 0.73 8.37 -16.47
N ALA A 79 2.02 8.52 -16.14
CA ALA A 79 2.80 7.44 -15.57
C ALA A 79 2.24 6.94 -14.22
N ILE A 80 1.80 7.85 -13.32
CA ILE A 80 1.12 7.46 -12.08
C ILE A 80 -0.17 6.69 -12.39
N LYS A 81 -1.01 7.21 -13.27
CA LYS A 81 -2.28 6.57 -13.65
C LYS A 81 -2.06 5.20 -14.29
N ASP A 82 -1.08 5.09 -15.18
CA ASP A 82 -0.76 3.82 -15.84
C ASP A 82 -0.27 2.77 -14.85
N ALA A 83 0.61 3.16 -13.89
CA ALA A 83 1.05 2.27 -12.83
C ALA A 83 -0.12 1.77 -11.98
N LEU A 84 -1.03 2.65 -11.55
CA LEU A 84 -2.21 2.29 -10.77
C LEU A 84 -3.19 1.38 -11.56
N ARG A 85 -3.32 1.56 -12.87
CA ARG A 85 -4.15 0.70 -13.73
C ARG A 85 -3.63 -0.73 -13.85
N LEU A 86 -2.35 -0.99 -13.59
CA LEU A 86 -1.79 -2.36 -13.57
C LEU A 86 -2.39 -3.21 -12.46
N ILE A 87 -2.96 -2.59 -11.43
CA ILE A 87 -3.68 -3.27 -10.36
C ILE A 87 -5.02 -3.75 -10.94
N ASP A 88 -5.01 -4.89 -11.63
CA ASP A 88 -6.21 -5.42 -12.27
C ASP A 88 -6.31 -6.95 -12.17
N GLY A 89 -7.58 -7.43 -12.12
CA GLY A 89 -7.88 -8.85 -12.06
C GLY A 89 -7.84 -9.45 -10.63
N LYS A 90 -7.99 -10.76 -10.56
CA LYS A 90 -8.20 -11.50 -9.30
C LYS A 90 -6.94 -11.67 -8.42
N TYR A 91 -5.76 -11.37 -8.96
CA TYR A 91 -4.49 -11.60 -8.26
C TYR A 91 -4.00 -10.39 -7.45
N TYR A 92 -4.69 -9.27 -7.56
CA TYR A 92 -4.34 -8.01 -6.91
C TYR A 92 -5.54 -7.46 -6.16
N ARG A 93 -5.31 -6.94 -4.95
CA ARG A 93 -6.29 -6.19 -4.18
C ARG A 93 -5.59 -5.06 -3.45
N VAL A 94 -6.28 -3.94 -3.35
CA VAL A 94 -5.85 -2.84 -2.49
C VAL A 94 -6.38 -3.08 -1.09
N ILE A 95 -5.51 -2.93 -0.10
CA ILE A 95 -5.87 -2.91 1.32
C ILE A 95 -5.30 -1.63 1.92
N ALA A 96 -6.13 -0.87 2.63
CA ALA A 96 -5.76 0.42 3.18
C ALA A 96 -6.46 0.73 4.50
N SER A 97 -5.79 1.51 5.32
CA SER A 97 -6.36 2.17 6.48
C SER A 97 -6.04 3.67 6.42
N VAL A 98 -7.08 4.48 6.60
CA VAL A 98 -7.02 5.94 6.66
C VAL A 98 -7.48 6.36 8.04
N VAL A 99 -6.71 7.18 8.73
CA VAL A 99 -7.12 7.78 10.00
C VAL A 99 -7.04 9.29 9.92
N LYS A 100 -8.08 9.97 10.40
CA LYS A 100 -8.05 11.38 10.73
C LYS A 100 -7.47 11.52 12.14
N LYS A 101 -6.27 12.05 12.25
CA LYS A 101 -5.48 12.04 13.51
C LYS A 101 -6.24 12.59 14.72
N GLY A 102 -7.05 13.63 14.52
CA GLY A 102 -7.89 14.19 15.58
C GLY A 102 -8.98 13.23 16.07
N ALA A 103 -9.51 12.39 15.20
CA ALA A 103 -10.61 11.47 15.53
C ALA A 103 -10.17 10.26 16.37
N ILE A 104 -8.89 9.87 16.26
CA ILE A 104 -8.34 8.71 16.99
C ILE A 104 -7.53 9.09 18.23
N SER A 105 -7.35 10.39 18.52
CA SER A 105 -6.58 10.85 19.67
C SER A 105 -7.15 10.30 20.99
N PRO A 106 -6.33 9.80 21.93
CA PRO A 106 -4.86 9.86 21.97
C PRO A 106 -4.12 8.68 21.30
N GLN A 107 -4.80 7.84 20.55
CA GLN A 107 -4.20 6.65 19.93
C GLN A 107 -3.16 7.03 18.85
N ASP A 108 -2.06 6.26 18.76
CA ASP A 108 -1.03 6.46 17.75
C ASP A 108 -1.58 6.12 16.34
N PRO A 109 -1.48 7.05 15.36
CA PRO A 109 -1.92 6.80 13.98
C PRO A 109 -1.22 5.59 13.32
N VAL A 110 0.05 5.35 13.60
CA VAL A 110 0.79 4.20 13.06
C VAL A 110 0.25 2.90 13.61
N TYR A 111 0.04 2.83 14.93
CA TYR A 111 -0.57 1.67 15.59
C TYR A 111 -1.95 1.37 14.99
N SER A 112 -2.84 2.37 14.96
CA SER A 112 -4.21 2.20 14.46
C SER A 112 -4.27 1.76 13.01
N THR A 113 -3.49 2.41 12.13
CA THR A 113 -3.48 2.06 10.71
C THR A 113 -2.86 0.69 10.46
N PHE A 114 -1.79 0.35 11.19
CA PHE A 114 -1.15 -0.96 11.07
C PHE A 114 -2.08 -2.09 11.55
N GLN A 115 -2.73 -1.91 12.71
CA GLN A 115 -3.69 -2.88 13.23
C GLN A 115 -4.80 -3.16 12.20
N GLN A 116 -5.38 -2.12 11.60
CA GLN A 116 -6.42 -2.26 10.60
C GLN A 116 -5.92 -2.90 9.30
N LEU A 117 -4.74 -2.52 8.82
CA LEU A 117 -4.15 -3.06 7.60
C LEU A 117 -3.90 -4.58 7.73
N ILE A 118 -3.18 -4.97 8.79
CA ILE A 118 -2.80 -6.39 8.99
C ILE A 118 -4.01 -7.28 9.24
N THR A 119 -5.01 -6.79 9.99
CA THR A 119 -6.26 -7.51 10.25
C THR A 119 -7.03 -7.76 8.95
N ARG A 120 -7.16 -6.75 8.08
CA ARG A 120 -7.83 -6.88 6.79
C ARG A 120 -7.11 -7.85 5.87
N PHE A 121 -5.79 -7.84 5.90
CA PHE A 121 -5.00 -8.79 5.12
C PHE A 121 -5.16 -10.22 5.66
N ASP A 122 -5.15 -10.42 6.97
CA ASP A 122 -5.42 -11.74 7.59
C ASP A 122 -6.82 -12.25 7.24
N HIS A 123 -7.83 -11.38 7.29
CA HIS A 123 -9.20 -11.72 6.88
C HIS A 123 -9.32 -12.04 5.38
N PHE A 124 -8.61 -11.32 4.51
CA PHE A 124 -8.52 -11.66 3.09
C PHE A 124 -7.98 -13.08 2.91
N LEU A 125 -6.88 -13.44 3.57
CA LEU A 125 -6.29 -14.77 3.52
C LEU A 125 -7.21 -15.85 4.11
N ALA A 126 -7.94 -15.54 5.17
CA ALA A 126 -8.94 -16.43 5.76
C ALA A 126 -10.06 -16.73 4.74
N ARG A 127 -10.54 -15.74 3.99
CA ARG A 127 -11.54 -15.93 2.92
C ARG A 127 -11.00 -16.76 1.75
N GLU A 128 -9.76 -16.56 1.34
CA GLU A 128 -9.09 -17.40 0.34
C GLU A 128 -9.16 -18.89 0.74
N HIS A 129 -8.92 -19.18 2.01
CA HIS A 129 -9.01 -20.54 2.54
C HIS A 129 -10.45 -21.04 2.63
N THR A 130 -11.34 -20.31 3.31
CA THR A 130 -12.67 -20.81 3.69
C THR A 130 -13.64 -20.84 2.49
N HIS A 131 -13.64 -19.81 1.66
CA HIS A 131 -14.59 -19.68 0.55
C HIS A 131 -14.03 -20.17 -0.79
N PHE A 132 -12.74 -19.93 -1.06
CA PHE A 132 -12.15 -20.29 -2.34
C PHE A 132 -11.35 -21.61 -2.31
N LYS A 133 -11.24 -22.25 -1.14
CA LYS A 133 -10.47 -23.50 -0.93
C LYS A 133 -9.00 -23.37 -1.34
N ASN A 134 -8.47 -22.17 -1.21
CA ASN A 134 -7.12 -21.77 -1.57
C ASN A 134 -6.34 -21.36 -0.30
N PRO A 135 -5.82 -22.33 0.50
CA PRO A 135 -5.11 -22.04 1.75
C PRO A 135 -3.77 -21.35 1.45
N GLN A 136 -3.72 -20.03 1.65
CA GLN A 136 -2.52 -19.23 1.44
C GLN A 136 -2.05 -18.59 2.74
N ARG A 137 -0.74 -18.42 2.85
CA ARG A 137 -0.13 -17.55 3.87
C ARG A 137 0.17 -16.19 3.24
N GLY A 138 0.26 -15.16 4.08
CA GLY A 138 0.63 -13.82 3.69
C GLY A 138 1.93 -13.35 4.33
N LEU A 139 2.65 -12.48 3.63
CA LEU A 139 3.80 -11.76 4.14
C LEU A 139 3.63 -10.29 3.77
N ILE A 140 3.90 -9.39 4.74
CA ILE A 140 3.86 -7.95 4.50
C ILE A 140 5.28 -7.46 4.25
N LEU A 141 5.46 -6.64 3.21
CA LEU A 141 6.71 -6.01 2.84
C LEU A 141 6.51 -4.48 2.89
N PHE A 142 7.30 -3.81 3.70
CA PHE A 142 7.33 -2.35 3.83
C PHE A 142 8.59 -1.75 3.24
N ASP A 143 8.55 -0.45 2.92
CA ASP A 143 9.77 0.32 2.72
C ASP A 143 10.55 0.43 4.05
N LYS A 144 11.89 0.48 3.95
CA LYS A 144 12.76 0.68 5.11
C LYS A 144 12.42 1.97 5.83
N SER A 145 12.18 1.88 7.13
CA SER A 145 11.84 3.02 7.96
C SER A 145 12.36 2.87 9.39
N SER A 146 12.36 3.97 10.14
CA SER A 146 12.68 3.96 11.56
C SER A 146 11.65 3.24 12.44
N LYS A 147 10.51 2.82 11.85
CA LYS A 147 9.40 2.13 12.54
C LYS A 147 9.48 0.60 12.42
N GLU A 148 10.54 0.06 11.84
CA GLU A 148 10.72 -1.38 11.62
C GLU A 148 10.53 -2.20 12.91
N ALA A 149 11.34 -1.93 13.92
CA ALA A 149 11.27 -2.68 15.18
C ALA A 149 9.92 -2.55 15.91
N PRO A 150 9.30 -1.36 16.05
CA PRO A 150 7.95 -1.24 16.60
C PRO A 150 6.89 -2.02 15.84
N ILE A 151 6.89 -1.99 14.51
CA ILE A 151 5.90 -2.70 13.69
C ILE A 151 6.08 -4.22 13.79
N GLN A 152 7.31 -4.72 13.82
CA GLN A 152 7.59 -6.14 14.01
C GLN A 152 7.17 -6.64 15.41
N ALA A 153 7.38 -5.81 16.44
CA ALA A 153 6.93 -6.11 17.80
C ALA A 153 5.39 -6.21 17.87
N LEU A 154 4.67 -5.25 17.28
CA LEU A 154 3.21 -5.28 17.20
C LEU A 154 2.68 -6.51 16.45
N ALA A 155 3.30 -6.87 15.32
CA ALA A 155 2.90 -8.06 14.56
C ALA A 155 3.09 -9.33 15.39
N THR A 156 4.15 -9.41 16.19
CA THR A 156 4.42 -10.53 17.10
C THR A 156 3.37 -10.60 18.21
N GLU A 157 3.05 -9.46 18.85
CA GLU A 157 2.00 -9.35 19.86
C GLU A 157 0.65 -9.81 19.29
N PHE A 158 0.25 -9.31 18.12
CA PHE A 158 -1.02 -9.67 17.48
C PHE A 158 -1.12 -11.16 17.09
N LYS A 159 0.01 -11.79 16.82
CA LYS A 159 0.10 -13.25 16.57
C LYS A 159 -0.06 -14.08 17.86
N ILE A 160 0.59 -13.67 18.95
CA ILE A 160 0.69 -14.44 20.19
C ILE A 160 -0.48 -14.12 21.13
N ASP A 161 -0.64 -12.87 21.47
CA ASP A 161 -1.61 -12.40 22.46
C ASP A 161 -2.94 -12.03 21.80
N GLY A 162 -2.89 -11.52 20.58
CA GLY A 162 -4.04 -11.01 19.83
C GLY A 162 -4.18 -9.49 19.94
N HIS A 163 -5.27 -9.00 19.39
CA HIS A 163 -5.66 -7.59 19.42
C HIS A 163 -7.19 -7.49 19.49
N GLU A 164 -7.75 -6.30 19.44
CA GLU A 164 -9.21 -6.04 19.55
C GLU A 164 -10.07 -6.95 18.64
N TRP A 165 -9.56 -7.32 17.46
CA TRP A 165 -10.27 -8.12 16.45
C TRP A 165 -9.87 -9.60 16.42
N GLY A 166 -9.10 -10.06 17.40
CA GLY A 166 -8.67 -11.46 17.53
C GLY A 166 -7.17 -11.66 17.29
N LYS A 167 -6.79 -12.87 16.88
CA LYS A 167 -5.38 -13.23 16.62
C LYS A 167 -5.12 -13.39 15.14
N LEU A 168 -3.95 -12.95 14.68
CA LEU A 168 -3.49 -13.20 13.32
C LEU A 168 -3.16 -14.69 13.14
N ARG A 169 -3.71 -15.32 12.12
CA ARG A 169 -3.58 -16.76 11.90
C ARG A 169 -2.97 -17.13 10.55
N ASN A 170 -3.00 -16.21 9.59
CA ASN A 170 -2.64 -16.51 8.20
C ASN A 170 -1.32 -15.85 7.77
N MET A 171 -0.64 -15.11 8.65
CA MET A 171 0.68 -14.56 8.36
C MET A 171 1.75 -15.65 8.36
N ALA A 172 2.65 -15.58 7.37
CA ALA A 172 3.82 -16.46 7.29
C ALA A 172 4.85 -16.09 8.36
N ASP A 173 5.12 -14.79 8.49
CA ASP A 173 6.08 -14.25 9.46
C ASP A 173 5.69 -12.82 9.86
N VAL A 174 6.55 -12.14 10.63
CA VAL A 174 6.49 -10.72 10.90
C VAL A 174 6.78 -9.92 9.61
N PRO A 175 6.36 -8.65 9.52
CA PRO A 175 6.66 -7.81 8.37
C PRO A 175 8.16 -7.69 8.08
N VAL A 176 8.51 -7.68 6.78
CA VAL A 176 9.85 -7.52 6.27
C VAL A 176 10.02 -6.12 5.69
N PHE A 177 11.18 -5.50 5.89
CA PHE A 177 11.50 -4.17 5.40
C PHE A 177 12.54 -4.26 4.28
N ILE A 178 12.25 -3.65 3.14
CA ILE A 178 13.04 -3.74 1.91
C ILE A 178 13.28 -2.34 1.32
N ASP A 179 14.26 -2.22 0.45
CA ASP A 179 14.64 -0.95 -0.17
C ASP A 179 13.68 -0.62 -1.34
N SER A 180 13.00 0.52 -1.26
CA SER A 180 12.09 0.99 -2.31
C SER A 180 12.78 1.28 -3.64
N HIS A 181 14.04 1.73 -3.63
CA HIS A 181 14.81 1.93 -4.87
C HIS A 181 15.01 0.64 -5.65
N ALA A 182 15.16 -0.49 -4.95
CA ALA A 182 15.36 -1.80 -5.56
C ALA A 182 14.05 -2.55 -5.87
N THR A 183 12.89 -2.01 -5.49
CA THR A 183 11.64 -2.79 -5.48
C THR A 183 10.47 -2.03 -6.09
N ARG A 184 10.14 -2.32 -7.35
CA ARG A 184 9.03 -1.70 -8.09
C ARG A 184 7.68 -1.80 -7.39
N LEU A 185 7.44 -2.90 -6.68
CA LEU A 185 6.15 -3.10 -6.03
C LEU A 185 5.99 -2.27 -4.75
N ILE A 186 7.07 -1.91 -4.07
CA ILE A 186 7.03 -0.89 -3.00
C ILE A 186 6.75 0.48 -3.60
N GLN A 187 7.36 0.83 -4.74
CA GLN A 187 7.04 2.07 -5.45
C GLN A 187 5.57 2.13 -5.88
N LEU A 188 4.98 1.00 -6.31
CA LEU A 188 3.55 0.94 -6.59
C LEU A 188 2.71 1.10 -5.31
N ALA A 189 3.15 0.56 -4.18
CA ALA A 189 2.49 0.76 -2.89
C ALA A 189 2.53 2.23 -2.45
N ASP A 190 3.65 2.96 -2.66
CA ASP A 190 3.73 4.42 -2.48
C ASP A 190 2.66 5.13 -3.33
N LEU A 191 2.55 4.79 -4.61
CA LEU A 191 1.55 5.41 -5.49
C LEU A 191 0.12 5.15 -5.02
N VAL A 192 -0.17 3.95 -4.50
CA VAL A 192 -1.48 3.60 -3.91
C VAL A 192 -1.74 4.42 -2.65
N ALA A 193 -0.80 4.44 -1.71
CA ALA A 193 -0.92 5.21 -0.47
C ALA A 193 -1.08 6.71 -0.77
N TYR A 194 -0.30 7.22 -1.71
CA TYR A 194 -0.38 8.61 -2.17
C TYR A 194 -1.73 8.94 -2.82
N ALA A 195 -2.27 8.08 -3.67
CA ALA A 195 -3.59 8.27 -4.29
C ALA A 195 -4.70 8.38 -3.25
N ILE A 196 -4.67 7.51 -2.22
CA ILE A 196 -5.63 7.52 -1.12
C ILE A 196 -5.45 8.78 -0.26
N PHE A 197 -4.21 9.12 0.11
CA PHE A 197 -3.90 10.33 0.86
C PHE A 197 -4.39 11.59 0.14
N ARG A 198 -4.19 11.71 -1.17
CA ARG A 198 -4.67 12.84 -1.99
C ARG A 198 -6.18 13.00 -1.91
N LYS A 199 -6.93 11.90 -1.95
CA LYS A 199 -8.39 11.92 -1.82
C LYS A 199 -8.82 12.51 -0.48
N TYR A 200 -8.30 12.00 0.63
CA TYR A 200 -8.77 12.39 1.96
C TYR A 200 -8.21 13.73 2.43
N GLU A 201 -6.93 13.98 2.18
CA GLU A 201 -6.24 15.20 2.65
C GLU A 201 -6.46 16.39 1.72
N LYS A 202 -6.55 16.17 0.41
CA LYS A 202 -6.59 17.24 -0.59
C LYS A 202 -7.86 17.27 -1.43
N GLN A 203 -8.80 16.37 -1.19
CA GLN A 203 -10.04 16.20 -1.97
C GLN A 203 -9.77 16.03 -3.48
N ASP A 204 -8.63 15.44 -3.82
CA ASP A 204 -8.18 15.19 -5.18
C ASP A 204 -8.36 13.71 -5.53
N ASN A 205 -9.36 13.39 -6.33
CA ASN A 205 -9.75 12.03 -6.68
C ASN A 205 -9.03 11.47 -7.92
N GLN A 206 -8.25 12.28 -8.64
CA GLN A 206 -7.74 11.92 -9.98
C GLN A 206 -6.95 10.60 -10.06
N PHE A 207 -6.30 10.20 -8.96
CA PHE A 207 -5.57 8.94 -8.86
C PHE A 207 -6.39 7.86 -8.15
N PHE A 208 -7.21 8.27 -7.18
CA PHE A 208 -8.07 7.33 -6.44
C PHE A 208 -9.06 6.61 -7.37
N GLU A 209 -9.61 7.29 -8.36
CA GLU A 209 -10.52 6.73 -9.38
C GLU A 209 -9.90 5.53 -10.12
N MET A 210 -8.57 5.46 -10.24
CA MET A 210 -7.87 4.33 -10.88
C MET A 210 -7.91 3.06 -10.01
N ILE A 211 -8.08 3.21 -8.69
CA ILE A 211 -8.03 2.11 -7.73
C ILE A 211 -9.34 1.92 -6.94
N GLU A 212 -10.34 2.75 -7.14
CA GLU A 212 -11.59 2.73 -6.38
C GLU A 212 -12.29 1.37 -6.39
N ASN A 213 -12.27 0.67 -7.51
CA ASN A 213 -12.85 -0.67 -7.67
C ASN A 213 -11.85 -1.82 -7.47
N LYS A 214 -10.63 -1.52 -6.98
CA LYS A 214 -9.56 -2.51 -6.78
C LYS A 214 -9.41 -2.94 -5.32
N PHE A 215 -10.13 -2.31 -4.40
CA PHE A 215 -10.13 -2.73 -3.00
C PHE A 215 -10.68 -4.15 -2.86
N ASP A 216 -10.22 -4.84 -1.81
CA ASP A 216 -10.75 -6.14 -1.47
C ASP A 216 -12.27 -6.05 -1.22
N TYR A 217 -13.02 -6.85 -1.96
CA TYR A 217 -14.47 -6.86 -1.97
C TYR A 217 -14.99 -8.28 -1.95
N PHE A 218 -15.91 -8.59 -1.04
CA PHE A 218 -16.51 -9.91 -0.91
C PHE A 218 -17.90 -9.84 -0.30
N GLY A 219 -18.83 -10.65 -0.80
CA GLY A 219 -20.18 -10.76 -0.25
C GLY A 219 -21.00 -9.47 -0.28
N GLY A 220 -20.78 -8.59 -1.24
CA GLY A 220 -21.47 -7.30 -1.32
C GLY A 220 -20.82 -6.20 -0.47
N VAL A 221 -19.71 -6.48 0.23
CA VAL A 221 -19.04 -5.55 1.15
C VAL A 221 -17.61 -5.27 0.73
N GLN A 222 -17.20 -4.01 0.81
CA GLN A 222 -15.82 -3.58 0.64
C GLN A 222 -15.06 -3.81 1.96
N HIS A 223 -14.13 -4.75 1.96
CA HIS A 223 -13.30 -5.09 3.11
C HIS A 223 -11.93 -4.41 3.07
N GLY A 224 -11.46 -4.00 1.89
CA GLY A 224 -10.11 -3.52 1.67
C GLY A 224 -9.84 -2.09 2.17
N LEU A 225 -10.85 -1.31 2.53
CA LEU A 225 -10.66 0.07 2.98
C LEU A 225 -11.26 0.28 4.37
N HIS A 226 -10.45 0.78 5.30
CA HIS A 226 -10.88 1.30 6.59
C HIS A 226 -10.67 2.81 6.65
N VAL A 227 -11.66 3.53 7.17
CA VAL A 227 -11.59 4.98 7.33
C VAL A 227 -12.10 5.35 8.73
N SER A 228 -11.24 5.93 9.57
CA SER A 228 -11.60 6.58 10.84
C SER A 228 -11.56 8.10 10.65
N VAL A 229 -12.72 8.72 10.60
CA VAL A 229 -12.89 10.17 10.39
C VAL A 229 -13.70 10.80 11.50
#